data_abe43193e6738916bc2733fe10e52ef0
#
_entry.id   abe43193e6738916bc2733fe10e52ef0
#
_cell.length_a   1.000
_cell.length_b   1.000
_cell.length_c   1.000
_cell.angle_alpha   90.00
_cell.angle_beta   90.00
_cell.angle_gamma   90.00
#
_symmetry.space_group_name_H-M   'P 1'
#
loop_
_entity.id
_entity.type
_entity.pdbx_description
1 polymer ?
#
loop_
_entity_poly.entity_id
_entity_poly.type
_entity_poly.pdbx_seq_one_letter_code
_entity_poly.pdbx_strand_id
1 'polypeptide(L)' 'MNFSSLKQGQVAVVQAERSTGIVLEPSGQQAFGSTKAFRSFDSLVAARAFAQGLVNTKPNVECGLYDCSGAHLERIVSTR' A
#
# COMPACT_ATOMS: atom_id res chain seq x y z
N MET A 1 10.37 -0.30 -6.18
CA MET A 1 9.95 -1.28 -5.14
C MET A 1 9.78 -2.64 -5.80
N ASN A 2 10.15 -3.69 -5.09
CA ASN A 2 10.18 -5.04 -5.66
C ASN A 2 9.08 -5.90 -5.05
N PHE A 3 8.18 -6.44 -5.90
CA PHE A 3 7.08 -7.30 -5.47
C PHE A 3 7.31 -8.77 -5.85
N SER A 4 8.55 -9.16 -6.12
CA SER A 4 8.85 -10.53 -6.56
C SER A 4 8.50 -11.60 -5.53
N SER A 5 8.34 -11.22 -4.25
CA SER A 5 7.91 -12.14 -3.20
C SER A 5 6.41 -12.43 -3.24
N LEU A 6 5.63 -11.68 -4.02
CA LEU A 6 4.20 -11.90 -4.14
C LEU A 6 3.90 -13.06 -5.09
N LYS A 7 2.91 -13.85 -4.71
CA LYS A 7 2.38 -14.91 -5.57
C LYS A 7 1.26 -14.34 -6.43
N GLN A 8 0.95 -15.05 -7.52
CA GLN A 8 -0.17 -14.67 -8.38
C GLN A 8 -1.46 -14.59 -7.55
N GLY A 9 -2.21 -13.52 -7.73
CA GLY A 9 -3.44 -13.25 -6.99
C GLY A 9 -3.23 -12.44 -5.72
N GLN A 10 -2.01 -12.36 -5.21
CA GLN A 10 -1.72 -11.51 -4.06
C GLN A 10 -1.61 -10.04 -4.46
N VAL A 11 -1.93 -9.15 -3.52
CA VAL A 11 -1.92 -7.71 -3.75
C VAL A 11 -1.06 -7.05 -2.65
N ALA A 12 -0.17 -6.17 -3.09
CA ALA A 12 0.64 -5.36 -2.18
C ALA A 12 -0.07 -4.04 -1.88
N VAL A 13 -0.06 -3.63 -0.62
CA VAL A 13 -0.52 -2.31 -0.19
C VAL A 13 0.70 -1.52 0.24
N VAL A 14 0.98 -0.43 -0.50
CA VAL A 14 2.07 0.50 -0.21
C VAL A 14 1.48 1.75 0.39
N GLN A 15 1.96 2.12 1.58
CA GLN A 15 1.55 3.37 2.24
C GLN A 15 2.47 4.49 1.80
N ALA A 16 1.92 5.68 1.64
CA ALA A 16 2.70 6.88 1.34
C ALA A 16 2.09 8.08 2.05
N GLU A 17 2.93 9.07 2.32
CA GLU A 17 2.49 10.34 2.87
C GLU A 17 1.75 11.12 1.77
N ARG A 18 0.50 11.47 2.01
CA ARG A 18 -0.37 12.03 0.98
C ARG A 18 0.13 13.36 0.42
N SER A 19 0.74 14.18 1.28
CA SER A 19 1.18 15.53 0.89
C SER A 19 2.50 15.53 0.12
N THR A 20 3.36 14.52 0.32
CA THR A 20 4.71 14.49 -0.26
C THR A 20 4.95 13.30 -1.19
N GLY A 21 4.15 12.24 -1.08
CA GLY A 21 4.37 11.00 -1.82
C GLY A 21 5.48 10.14 -1.25
N ILE A 22 6.06 10.50 -0.11
CA ILE A 22 7.12 9.70 0.51
C ILE A 22 6.56 8.36 0.96
N VAL A 23 7.19 7.27 0.51
CA VAL A 23 6.76 5.91 0.86
C VAL A 23 7.02 5.65 2.34
N LEU A 24 6.03 5.04 3.00
CA LEU A 24 6.09 4.69 4.41
C LEU A 24 6.14 3.18 4.57
N GLU A 25 6.85 2.72 5.60
CA GLU A 25 6.78 1.32 6.01
C GLU A 25 5.42 1.00 6.63
N PRO A 26 5.03 -0.29 6.72
CA PRO A 26 3.78 -0.64 7.41
C PRO A 26 3.68 -0.10 8.83
N SER A 27 4.82 0.15 9.48
CA SER A 27 4.87 0.77 10.81
C SER A 27 4.48 2.25 10.82
N GLY A 28 4.42 2.90 9.65
CA GLY A 28 4.14 4.32 9.51
C GLY A 28 5.38 5.20 9.42
N GLN A 29 6.56 4.64 9.58
CA GLN A 29 7.83 5.37 9.45
C GLN A 29 8.24 5.46 7.98
N GLN A 30 9.05 6.46 7.63
CA GLN A 30 9.58 6.60 6.27
C GLN A 30 10.42 5.39 5.90
N ALA A 31 10.21 4.90 4.68
CA ALA A 31 10.85 3.68 4.18
C ALA A 31 12.17 4.01 3.47
N PHE A 32 13.20 4.34 4.21
CA PHE A 32 14.50 4.70 3.65
C PHE A 32 15.19 3.47 3.05
N GLY A 33 15.06 3.28 1.73
CA GLY A 33 15.74 2.21 1.02
C GLY A 33 15.21 0.82 1.28
N SER A 34 14.08 0.68 1.97
CA SER A 34 13.49 -0.63 2.23
C SER A 34 12.92 -1.24 0.95
N THR A 35 13.23 -2.51 0.70
CA THR A 35 12.68 -3.25 -0.43
C THR A 35 11.36 -3.93 -0.10
N LYS A 36 10.93 -3.91 1.17
CA LYS A 36 9.69 -4.53 1.63
C LYS A 36 8.79 -3.55 2.36
N ALA A 37 8.68 -2.34 1.84
CA ALA A 37 7.84 -1.31 2.43
C ALA A 37 6.37 -1.49 2.02
N PHE A 38 5.83 -2.70 2.19
CA PHE A 38 4.45 -2.99 1.82
C PHE A 38 3.90 -4.15 2.66
N ARG A 39 2.56 -4.22 2.73
CA ARG A 39 1.85 -5.38 3.24
C ARG A 39 1.29 -6.17 2.08
N SER A 40 1.23 -7.49 2.19
CA SER A 40 0.64 -8.35 1.18
C SER A 40 -0.67 -8.94 1.66
N PHE A 41 -1.61 -9.10 0.73
CA PHE A 41 -2.93 -9.68 0.98
C PHE A 41 -3.24 -10.72 -0.08
N ASP A 42 -4.07 -11.69 0.26
CA ASP A 42 -4.37 -12.80 -0.64
C ASP A 42 -5.39 -12.44 -1.72
N SER A 43 -6.03 -11.27 -1.63
CA SER A 43 -7.01 -10.83 -2.61
C SER A 43 -7.07 -9.31 -2.68
N LEU A 44 -7.56 -8.81 -3.80
CA LEU A 44 -7.80 -7.37 -3.98
C LEU A 44 -8.87 -6.87 -3.00
N VAL A 45 -9.88 -7.68 -2.72
CA VAL A 45 -10.96 -7.31 -1.78
C VAL A 45 -10.39 -7.08 -0.39
N ALA A 46 -9.53 -7.99 0.10
CA ALA A 46 -8.91 -7.86 1.41
C ALA A 46 -7.97 -6.65 1.46
N ALA A 47 -7.18 -6.44 0.42
CA ALA A 47 -6.27 -5.32 0.34
C ALA A 47 -7.02 -3.98 0.35
N ARG A 48 -8.10 -3.90 -0.42
CA ARG A 48 -8.93 -2.68 -0.50
C ARG A 48 -9.58 -2.36 0.82
N ALA A 49 -10.12 -3.36 1.51
CA ALA A 49 -10.75 -3.17 2.83
C ALA A 49 -9.74 -2.65 3.84
N PHE A 50 -8.54 -3.23 3.88
CA PHE A 50 -7.49 -2.77 4.76
C PHE A 50 -7.10 -1.32 4.46
N ALA A 51 -6.85 -1.02 3.18
CA ALA A 51 -6.39 0.30 2.77
C ALA A 51 -7.43 1.38 3.08
N GLN A 52 -8.71 1.09 2.83
CA GLN A 52 -9.78 2.05 3.11
C GLN A 52 -9.89 2.34 4.60
N GLY A 53 -9.81 1.31 5.45
CA GLY A 53 -9.82 1.49 6.90
C GLY A 53 -8.63 2.30 7.38
N LEU A 54 -7.45 2.04 6.83
CA LEU A 54 -6.23 2.75 7.21
C LEU A 54 -6.33 4.25 6.89
N VAL A 55 -6.70 4.59 5.65
CA VAL A 55 -6.75 6.00 5.23
C VAL A 55 -7.87 6.77 5.93
N ASN A 56 -8.96 6.11 6.30
CA ASN A 56 -10.02 6.74 7.07
C ASN A 56 -9.58 7.05 8.51
N THR A 57 -8.68 6.25 9.06
CA THR A 57 -8.11 6.48 10.40
C THR A 57 -6.96 7.48 10.33
N LYS A 58 -6.17 7.48 9.24
CA LYS A 58 -5.02 8.35 9.04
C LYS A 58 -5.16 9.10 7.70
N PRO A 59 -5.94 10.19 7.66
CA PRO A 59 -6.24 10.87 6.39
C PRO A 59 -5.02 11.46 5.67
N ASN A 60 -3.89 11.64 6.36
CA ASN A 60 -2.66 12.12 5.77
C ASN A 60 -1.86 11.01 5.05
N VAL A 61 -2.34 9.78 5.09
CA VAL A 61 -1.73 8.64 4.42
C VAL A 61 -2.60 8.24 3.23
N GLU A 62 -1.95 7.85 2.13
CA GLU A 62 -2.61 7.23 0.98
C GLU A 62 -2.06 5.83 0.79
N CYS A 63 -2.81 4.98 0.10
CA CYS A 63 -2.39 3.62 -0.21
C CYS A 63 -2.40 3.39 -1.71
N GLY A 64 -1.33 2.78 -2.22
CA GLY A 64 -1.28 2.25 -3.57
C GLY A 64 -1.40 0.73 -3.52
N LEU A 65 -2.22 0.17 -4.38
CA LEU A 65 -2.40 -1.28 -4.49
C LEU A 65 -1.74 -1.77 -5.77
N TYR A 66 -0.92 -2.83 -5.66
CA TYR A 66 -0.13 -3.37 -6.76
C TYR A 66 -0.27 -4.89 -6.81
N ASP A 67 -0.25 -5.46 -8.01
CA ASP A 67 -0.25 -6.91 -8.17
C ASP A 67 1.20 -7.46 -8.15
N CYS A 68 1.32 -8.78 -8.32
CA CYS A 68 2.64 -9.43 -8.26
C CYS A 68 3.56 -9.06 -9.43
N SER A 69 3.02 -8.51 -10.50
CA SER A 69 3.84 -8.02 -11.64
C SER A 69 4.31 -6.59 -11.44
N GLY A 70 3.85 -5.92 -10.38
CA GLY A 70 4.15 -4.51 -10.13
C GLY A 70 3.17 -3.56 -10.80
N ALA A 71 2.11 -4.06 -11.42
CA ALA A 71 1.11 -3.20 -12.04
C ALA A 71 0.28 -2.48 -10.97
N HIS A 72 0.12 -1.17 -11.13
CA HIS A 72 -0.69 -0.36 -10.22
C HIS A 72 -2.18 -0.65 -10.47
N LEU A 73 -2.87 -1.09 -9.43
CA LEU A 73 -4.28 -1.47 -9.51
C LEU A 73 -5.21 -0.33 -9.08
N GLU A 74 -4.88 0.33 -7.97
CA GLU A 74 -5.78 1.32 -7.39
C GLU A 74 -5.03 2.23 -6.44
N ARG A 75 -5.47 3.49 -6.34
CA ARG A 75 -5.01 4.45 -5.34
C ARG A 75 -6.17 4.72 -4.38
N ILE A 76 -5.93 4.55 -3.08
CA ILE A 76 -6.96 4.74 -2.07
C ILE A 76 -6.56 5.89 -1.16
N VAL A 77 -7.46 6.85 -1.03
CA VAL A 77 -7.30 8.02 -0.17
C VAL A 77 -8.53 8.15 0.73
N SER A 78 -8.37 8.90 1.82
CA SER A 78 -9.49 9.19 2.70
C SER A 78 -10.59 9.95 1.94
N THR A 79 -11.84 9.62 2.26
CA THR A 79 -13.02 10.32 1.74
C THR A 79 -13.36 11.56 2.56
N ARG A 80 -12.58 11.84 3.58
CA ARG A 80 -12.78 12.99 4.48
C ARG A 80 -11.99 14.20 4.03
#